data_e5c859633a6a24af918b754164049785
#
_entry.id   e5c859633a6a24af918b754164049785
#
_cell.length_a   1.000
_cell.length_b   1.000
_cell.length_c   1.000
_cell.angle_alpha   90.00
_cell.angle_beta   90.00
_cell.angle_gamma   90.00
#
_symmetry.space_group_name_H-M   'P 1'
#
loop_
_entity.id
_entity.type
_entity.pdbx_description
1 polymer ?
#
loop_
_entity_poly.entity_id
_entity_poly.type
_entity_poly.pdbx_seq_one_letter_code
_entity_poly.pdbx_strand_id
1 'polypeptide(L)'
;METTVEALEGNQKKITVTISAKEVDDRIRKQYKDFAYKYNFPGFRKGKAPRPVIDNMLGKEAVAATVTDDIVNGQYPLAMDELDLIAMGQPEIETSTDLVQGGQDFTFTAVVETRPEFELDNYESIEIELPSAEATDAEIDAQIDELREYYFDFKDSPANTKVKPDSFVDIAMSATNGEGEAIASLATESRLYELGRGLFPEAFDEALQGMKKGDTKTIEIDMNTEPSTIGSGLPDAGTITFEVTINQVKKKILPEITDEWAKETAGFESVEAMRDMIAQNINMQKATMLPRLRENEALYALQERLQGEVPEALAEAEEQNLIQNFFMQMQQSGMTFDAYLAQSGLTPDTFKDDVKKQAIDVAKQDLALDAWARKAGIEITDADITAEFARSGAENPKELEKQWRANGQIAMLRAGIRRQRALEQILEGLVVKEIAEDEKQEAPAEEAPAAEATAEDAQ
;
A
#
# COMPACT_ATOMS: atom_id res chain seq x y z
N MET A 1 -0.37 9.40 40.81
CA MET A 1 -1.08 10.28 39.86
C MET A 1 -2.55 9.93 39.95
N GLU A 2 -3.44 10.91 40.03
CA GLU A 2 -4.89 10.72 39.93
C GLU A 2 -5.35 11.38 38.63
N THR A 3 -6.12 10.67 37.83
CA THR A 3 -6.60 11.14 36.53
C THR A 3 -8.12 11.14 36.49
N THR A 4 -8.71 12.19 35.97
CA THR A 4 -10.14 12.26 35.68
C THR A 4 -10.37 12.78 34.28
N VAL A 5 -11.43 12.30 33.62
CA VAL A 5 -11.81 12.70 32.28
C VAL A 5 -13.24 13.18 32.24
N GLU A 6 -13.47 14.30 31.55
CA GLU A 6 -14.77 14.88 31.29
C GLU A 6 -14.95 15.03 29.77
N ALA A 7 -16.05 14.52 29.23
CA ALA A 7 -16.39 14.68 27.81
C ALA A 7 -16.89 16.11 27.57
N LEU A 8 -16.35 16.77 26.53
CA LEU A 8 -16.80 18.06 26.04
C LEU A 8 -17.60 17.88 24.73
N GLU A 9 -17.91 18.98 24.07
CA GLU A 9 -18.59 18.95 22.78
C GLU A 9 -17.72 18.31 21.68
N GLY A 10 -18.31 17.53 20.80
CA GLY A 10 -17.59 16.80 19.75
C GLY A 10 -16.72 15.67 20.34
N ASN A 11 -15.52 15.52 19.79
CA ASN A 11 -14.55 14.49 20.23
C ASN A 11 -13.54 15.01 21.25
N GLN A 12 -13.80 16.18 21.84
CA GLN A 12 -12.90 16.78 22.83
C GLN A 12 -13.13 16.18 24.20
N LYS A 13 -12.02 15.92 24.91
CA LYS A 13 -12.02 15.46 26.28
C LYS A 13 -11.12 16.38 27.12
N LYS A 14 -11.63 16.74 28.29
CA LYS A 14 -10.88 17.47 29.31
C LYS A 14 -10.32 16.48 30.31
N ILE A 15 -9.01 16.39 30.37
CA ILE A 15 -8.29 15.50 31.26
C ILE A 15 -7.71 16.34 32.39
N THR A 16 -8.03 15.99 33.63
CA THR A 16 -7.47 16.62 34.81
C THR A 16 -6.51 15.64 35.48
N VAL A 17 -5.27 16.06 35.64
CA VAL A 17 -4.19 15.26 36.22
C VAL A 17 -3.70 15.90 37.50
N THR A 18 -3.78 15.16 38.61
CA THR A 18 -3.30 15.59 39.93
C THR A 18 -2.08 14.78 40.33
N ILE A 19 -0.98 15.46 40.58
CA ILE A 19 0.31 14.91 41.00
C ILE A 19 0.49 15.16 42.48
N SER A 20 0.82 14.10 43.24
CA SER A 20 1.00 14.24 44.70
C SER A 20 2.20 15.10 45.07
N ALA A 21 2.12 15.81 46.19
CA ALA A 21 3.19 16.65 46.74
C ALA A 21 4.54 15.91 46.84
N LYS A 22 4.51 14.64 47.18
CA LYS A 22 5.72 13.79 47.24
C LYS A 22 6.40 13.66 45.88
N GLU A 23 5.63 13.40 44.84
CA GLU A 23 6.15 13.28 43.46
C GLU A 23 6.66 14.64 42.95
N VAL A 24 5.93 15.70 43.20
CA VAL A 24 6.37 17.10 42.91
C VAL A 24 7.72 17.37 43.57
N ASP A 25 7.88 17.07 44.86
CA ASP A 25 9.14 17.25 45.58
C ASP A 25 10.29 16.41 45.02
N ASP A 26 10.01 15.22 44.56
CA ASP A 26 11.00 14.33 43.92
C ASP A 26 11.45 14.89 42.56
N ARG A 27 10.53 15.41 41.74
CA ARG A 27 10.82 16.08 40.47
C ARG A 27 11.62 17.37 40.69
N ILE A 28 11.22 18.22 41.64
CA ILE A 28 11.97 19.40 42.04
C ILE A 28 13.40 19.02 42.42
N ARG A 29 13.58 17.99 43.26
CA ARG A 29 14.92 17.54 43.65
C ARG A 29 15.78 17.06 42.50
N LYS A 30 15.17 16.33 41.55
CA LYS A 30 15.85 15.87 40.36
C LYS A 30 16.31 17.06 39.52
N GLN A 31 15.41 18.00 39.23
CA GLN A 31 15.69 19.14 38.37
C GLN A 31 16.83 20.05 38.94
N TYR A 32 16.85 20.28 40.27
CA TYR A 32 17.97 20.98 40.88
C TYR A 32 19.32 20.25 40.73
N LYS A 33 19.32 18.93 40.77
CA LYS A 33 20.54 18.12 40.49
C LYS A 33 20.96 18.29 39.02
N ASP A 34 20.01 18.22 38.12
CA ASP A 34 20.25 18.35 36.68
C ASP A 34 20.81 19.73 36.32
N PHE A 35 20.24 20.79 36.91
CA PHE A 35 20.78 22.15 36.78
C PHE A 35 22.19 22.27 37.36
N ALA A 36 22.46 21.71 38.53
CA ALA A 36 23.81 21.70 39.12
C ALA A 36 24.84 21.02 38.23
N TYR A 37 24.41 20.01 37.39
CA TYR A 37 25.27 19.35 36.40
C TYR A 37 25.34 20.10 35.07
N LYS A 38 24.23 20.69 34.62
CA LYS A 38 24.14 21.34 33.30
C LYS A 38 24.86 22.70 33.29
N TYR A 39 24.70 23.49 34.32
CA TYR A 39 25.24 24.83 34.40
C TYR A 39 26.49 24.92 35.29
N ASN A 40 27.34 25.89 34.99
CA ASN A 40 28.56 26.12 35.76
C ASN A 40 28.31 27.24 36.81
N PHE A 41 28.39 26.89 38.07
CA PHE A 41 28.15 27.80 39.17
C PHE A 41 29.50 28.26 39.79
N PRO A 42 29.83 29.57 39.76
CA PRO A 42 31.09 30.07 40.32
C PRO A 42 31.29 29.66 41.78
N GLY A 43 32.44 29.14 42.14
CA GLY A 43 32.76 28.69 43.49
C GLY A 43 32.30 27.26 43.83
N PHE A 44 31.59 26.56 42.97
CA PHE A 44 31.12 25.18 43.19
C PHE A 44 31.58 24.20 42.11
N ARG A 45 31.93 23.00 42.54
CA ARG A 45 32.22 21.91 41.61
C ARG A 45 30.91 21.49 40.89
N LYS A 46 31.02 21.14 39.64
CA LYS A 46 29.90 20.66 38.81
C LYS A 46 29.07 19.57 39.52
N GLY A 47 27.76 19.76 39.62
CA GLY A 47 26.84 18.86 40.33
C GLY A 47 26.78 19.09 41.87
N LYS A 48 27.44 20.10 42.42
CA LYS A 48 27.50 20.37 43.88
C LYS A 48 26.96 21.75 44.28
N ALA A 49 26.41 22.52 43.36
CA ALA A 49 25.78 23.79 43.68
C ALA A 49 24.53 23.59 44.55
N PRO A 50 24.40 24.25 45.71
CA PRO A 50 23.20 24.18 46.55
C PRO A 50 22.04 24.96 45.94
N ARG A 51 20.78 24.59 46.27
CA ARG A 51 19.56 25.23 45.74
C ARG A 51 19.58 26.77 45.82
N PRO A 52 19.92 27.43 46.93
CA PRO A 52 19.88 28.90 46.98
C PRO A 52 20.81 29.56 45.94
N VAL A 53 21.93 28.93 45.61
CA VAL A 53 22.84 29.45 44.58
C VAL A 53 22.25 29.30 43.18
N ILE A 54 21.59 28.20 42.92
CA ILE A 54 20.88 27.96 41.66
C ILE A 54 19.72 28.94 41.49
N ASP A 55 18.92 29.13 42.55
CA ASP A 55 17.80 30.10 42.58
C ASP A 55 18.26 31.53 42.34
N ASN A 56 19.38 31.94 42.96
CA ASN A 56 19.93 33.28 42.75
C ASN A 56 20.47 33.51 41.34
N MET A 57 20.96 32.46 40.66
CA MET A 57 21.54 32.58 39.32
C MET A 57 20.54 32.38 38.19
N LEU A 58 19.62 31.46 38.35
CA LEU A 58 18.63 31.11 37.31
C LEU A 58 17.26 31.76 37.55
N GLY A 59 16.98 32.18 38.79
CA GLY A 59 15.66 32.63 39.22
C GLY A 59 14.78 31.49 39.73
N LYS A 60 14.18 31.63 40.89
CA LYS A 60 13.32 30.63 41.52
C LYS A 60 12.09 30.28 40.64
N GLU A 61 11.51 31.33 40.03
CA GLU A 61 10.36 31.15 39.13
C GLU A 61 10.73 30.42 37.86
N ALA A 62 11.89 30.69 37.24
CA ALA A 62 12.35 30.00 36.05
C ALA A 62 12.62 28.49 36.33
N VAL A 63 13.16 28.17 37.50
CA VAL A 63 13.33 26.78 37.95
C VAL A 63 11.96 26.10 38.12
N ALA A 64 11.01 26.80 38.80
CA ALA A 64 9.66 26.25 39.00
C ALA A 64 8.93 26.04 37.65
N ALA A 65 9.04 26.98 36.71
CA ALA A 65 8.48 26.84 35.36
C ALA A 65 9.04 25.60 34.61
N THR A 66 10.38 25.43 34.66
CA THR A 66 11.01 24.25 34.04
C THR A 66 10.56 22.93 34.68
N VAL A 67 10.34 22.90 36.00
CA VAL A 67 9.80 21.70 36.67
C VAL A 67 8.34 21.48 36.31
N THR A 68 7.56 22.55 36.19
CA THR A 68 6.16 22.48 35.74
C THR A 68 6.07 21.86 34.34
N ASP A 69 6.88 22.36 33.41
CA ASP A 69 6.95 21.83 32.03
C ASP A 69 7.39 20.35 32.01
N ASP A 70 8.39 19.96 32.81
CA ASP A 70 8.86 18.57 32.93
C ASP A 70 7.76 17.65 33.48
N ILE A 71 7.00 18.10 34.46
CA ILE A 71 5.88 17.35 35.02
C ILE A 71 4.77 17.23 33.97
N VAL A 72 4.32 18.29 33.36
CA VAL A 72 3.24 18.30 32.39
C VAL A 72 3.59 17.37 31.21
N ASN A 73 4.76 17.59 30.59
CA ASN A 73 5.20 16.82 29.45
C ASN A 73 5.43 15.32 29.76
N GLY A 74 5.84 15.02 30.99
CA GLY A 74 6.06 13.62 31.42
C GLY A 74 4.82 12.91 31.91
N GLN A 75 3.81 13.62 32.43
CA GLN A 75 2.63 13.01 33.03
C GLN A 75 1.43 12.96 32.10
N TYR A 76 1.32 13.90 31.15
CA TYR A 76 0.24 13.91 30.17
C TYR A 76 0.16 12.61 29.34
N PRO A 77 1.26 12.11 28.71
CA PRO A 77 1.20 10.85 27.98
C PRO A 77 0.80 9.65 28.86
N LEU A 78 1.27 9.63 30.10
CA LEU A 78 0.92 8.56 31.07
C LEU A 78 -0.56 8.59 31.45
N ALA A 79 -1.13 9.81 31.57
CA ALA A 79 -2.55 9.99 31.84
C ALA A 79 -3.40 9.51 30.63
N MET A 80 -2.96 9.79 29.42
CA MET A 80 -3.59 9.27 28.20
C MET A 80 -3.60 7.74 28.15
N ASP A 81 -2.46 7.12 28.49
CA ASP A 81 -2.33 5.66 28.56
C ASP A 81 -3.23 5.03 29.65
N GLU A 82 -3.31 5.65 30.82
CA GLU A 82 -4.15 5.20 31.94
C GLU A 82 -5.63 5.24 31.58
N LEU A 83 -6.04 6.27 30.84
CA LEU A 83 -7.41 6.49 30.39
C LEU A 83 -7.74 5.74 29.06
N ASP A 84 -6.79 5.03 28.47
CA ASP A 84 -6.92 4.35 27.16
C ASP A 84 -7.39 5.32 26.04
N LEU A 85 -6.83 6.53 26.01
CA LEU A 85 -7.19 7.59 25.07
C LEU A 85 -6.07 7.81 24.05
N ILE A 86 -6.47 8.05 22.80
CA ILE A 86 -5.56 8.38 21.70
C ILE A 86 -5.86 9.80 21.26
N ALA A 87 -4.84 10.68 21.36
CA ALA A 87 -4.94 12.06 20.91
C ALA A 87 -4.85 12.14 19.38
N MET A 88 -5.67 12.99 18.76
CA MET A 88 -5.64 13.32 17.34
C MET A 88 -4.84 14.58 17.01
N GLY A 89 -4.30 15.25 18.02
CA GLY A 89 -3.53 16.48 17.85
C GLY A 89 -2.78 16.85 19.11
N GLN A 90 -2.21 18.05 19.10
CA GLN A 90 -1.55 18.58 20.30
C GLN A 90 -2.60 19.03 21.32
N PRO A 91 -2.43 18.69 22.62
CA PRO A 91 -3.36 19.14 23.66
C PRO A 91 -3.23 20.64 23.91
N GLU A 92 -4.34 21.30 24.18
CA GLU A 92 -4.36 22.59 24.81
C GLU A 92 -4.21 22.40 26.32
N ILE A 93 -3.03 22.73 26.84
CA ILE A 93 -2.72 22.55 28.26
C ILE A 93 -3.05 23.83 28.99
N GLU A 94 -4.07 23.77 29.84
CA GLU A 94 -4.38 24.80 30.79
C GLU A 94 -3.60 24.51 32.10
N THR A 95 -2.45 25.13 32.28
CA THR A 95 -1.84 25.17 33.59
C THR A 95 -2.64 26.18 34.41
N SER A 96 -3.08 25.80 35.64
CA SER A 96 -3.44 26.78 36.62
C SER A 96 -2.27 27.77 36.69
N THR A 97 -2.55 29.06 36.81
CA THR A 97 -1.55 30.16 36.84
C THR A 97 -0.42 29.94 37.86
N ASP A 98 -0.49 28.91 38.64
CA ASP A 98 0.43 28.60 39.71
C ASP A 98 1.48 27.58 39.26
N LEU A 99 2.73 27.98 39.28
CA LEU A 99 3.89 27.11 39.14
C LEU A 99 3.95 26.09 40.28
N VAL A 100 4.55 24.92 40.02
CA VAL A 100 4.75 23.89 41.05
C VAL A 100 5.38 24.47 42.32
N GLN A 101 4.83 24.09 43.47
CA GLN A 101 5.37 24.47 44.79
C GLN A 101 5.73 23.22 45.58
N GLY A 102 6.89 23.22 46.24
CA GLY A 102 7.31 22.11 47.09
C GLY A 102 6.34 21.88 48.24
N GLY A 103 6.02 20.64 48.53
CA GLY A 103 5.11 20.22 49.59
C GLY A 103 3.63 20.38 49.26
N GLN A 104 3.25 20.70 48.03
CA GLN A 104 1.86 20.82 47.60
C GLN A 104 1.60 19.92 46.37
N ASP A 105 0.36 19.43 46.30
CA ASP A 105 -0.11 18.73 45.10
C ASP A 105 -0.17 19.72 43.93
N PHE A 106 0.10 19.23 42.74
CA PHE A 106 0.02 20.00 41.50
C PHE A 106 -1.03 19.41 40.55
N THR A 107 -1.93 20.27 40.05
CA THR A 107 -2.98 19.85 39.14
C THR A 107 -2.87 20.69 37.86
N PHE A 108 -2.95 19.97 36.71
CA PHE A 108 -3.10 20.61 35.40
C PHE A 108 -4.26 20.00 34.65
N THR A 109 -4.80 20.74 33.70
CA THR A 109 -5.83 20.25 32.78
C THR A 109 -5.32 20.29 31.35
N ALA A 110 -5.69 19.30 30.58
CA ALA A 110 -5.43 19.24 29.15
C ALA A 110 -6.75 19.04 28.42
N VAL A 111 -7.03 19.88 27.46
CA VAL A 111 -8.13 19.67 26.51
C VAL A 111 -7.51 19.07 25.24
N VAL A 112 -8.00 17.94 24.85
CA VAL A 112 -7.48 17.18 23.70
C VAL A 112 -8.62 16.62 22.87
N GLU A 113 -8.46 16.70 21.56
CA GLU A 113 -9.32 15.98 20.64
C GLU A 113 -8.87 14.52 20.60
N THR A 114 -9.81 13.62 20.90
CA THR A 114 -9.54 12.18 20.90
C THR A 114 -10.15 11.52 19.66
N ARG A 115 -9.64 10.34 19.31
CA ARG A 115 -10.20 9.54 18.22
C ARG A 115 -11.70 9.35 18.41
N PRO A 116 -12.54 9.68 17.39
CA PRO A 116 -13.99 9.60 17.50
C PRO A 116 -14.46 8.15 17.60
N GLU A 117 -15.58 7.96 18.27
CA GLU A 117 -16.24 6.65 18.37
C GLU A 117 -17.37 6.60 17.36
N PHE A 118 -17.32 5.62 16.46
CA PHE A 118 -18.35 5.37 15.45
C PHE A 118 -19.10 4.10 15.78
N GLU A 119 -20.27 3.94 15.17
CA GLU A 119 -21.10 2.74 15.21
C GLU A 119 -21.20 2.12 13.80
N LEU A 120 -21.48 0.83 13.74
CA LEU A 120 -21.76 0.12 12.50
C LEU A 120 -23.28 -0.02 12.30
N ASP A 121 -23.74 -0.04 11.06
CA ASP A 121 -25.15 -0.29 10.72
C ASP A 121 -25.64 -1.62 11.28
N ASN A 122 -24.80 -2.64 11.26
CA ASN A 122 -25.05 -3.93 11.88
C ASN A 122 -23.75 -4.62 12.28
N TYR A 123 -23.86 -5.61 13.17
CA TYR A 123 -22.76 -6.43 13.67
C TYR A 123 -22.99 -7.92 13.35
N GLU A 124 -23.71 -8.20 12.29
CA GLU A 124 -23.92 -9.57 11.80
C GLU A 124 -22.67 -10.09 11.09
N SER A 125 -22.61 -11.40 10.87
CA SER A 125 -21.52 -12.01 10.11
C SER A 125 -21.36 -11.35 8.73
N ILE A 126 -20.12 -11.18 8.31
CA ILE A 126 -19.79 -10.58 7.02
C ILE A 126 -19.86 -11.68 5.96
N GLU A 127 -20.52 -11.38 4.85
CA GLU A 127 -20.52 -12.23 3.65
C GLU A 127 -19.57 -11.63 2.64
N ILE A 128 -18.67 -12.45 2.08
CA ILE A 128 -17.74 -12.04 1.03
C ILE A 128 -17.77 -13.06 -0.12
N GLU A 129 -17.33 -12.62 -1.28
CA GLU A 129 -17.20 -13.43 -2.48
C GLU A 129 -15.73 -13.65 -2.79
N LEU A 130 -15.31 -14.92 -2.87
CA LEU A 130 -13.94 -15.30 -3.19
C LEU A 130 -13.92 -16.33 -4.32
N PRO A 131 -12.86 -16.35 -5.17
CA PRO A 131 -12.64 -17.45 -6.08
C PRO A 131 -12.43 -18.76 -5.32
N SER A 132 -12.70 -19.88 -5.99
CA SER A 132 -12.48 -21.21 -5.42
C SER A 132 -11.06 -21.39 -4.91
N ALA A 133 -10.92 -22.07 -3.77
CA ALA A 133 -9.61 -22.36 -3.18
C ALA A 133 -8.79 -23.36 -4.02
N GLU A 134 -9.47 -24.21 -4.77
CA GLU A 134 -8.86 -25.19 -5.67
C GLU A 134 -8.86 -24.68 -7.11
N ALA A 135 -7.89 -25.11 -7.89
CA ALA A 135 -7.83 -24.82 -9.31
C ALA A 135 -9.04 -25.42 -10.02
N THR A 136 -9.74 -24.61 -10.80
CA THR A 136 -10.85 -25.05 -11.63
C THR A 136 -10.35 -25.58 -12.97
N ASP A 137 -11.15 -26.42 -13.64
CA ASP A 137 -10.83 -26.89 -14.99
C ASP A 137 -10.70 -25.72 -15.98
N ALA A 138 -11.50 -24.66 -15.81
CA ALA A 138 -11.45 -23.47 -16.65
C ALA A 138 -10.11 -22.72 -16.54
N GLU A 139 -9.61 -22.55 -15.31
CA GLU A 139 -8.29 -21.91 -15.06
C GLU A 139 -7.15 -22.75 -15.63
N ILE A 140 -7.22 -24.09 -15.46
CA ILE A 140 -6.23 -25.00 -16.01
C ILE A 140 -6.26 -24.93 -17.54
N ASP A 141 -7.43 -24.93 -18.16
CA ASP A 141 -7.57 -24.84 -19.62
C ASP A 141 -7.10 -23.49 -20.15
N ALA A 142 -7.37 -22.39 -19.44
CA ALA A 142 -6.87 -21.05 -19.78
C ALA A 142 -5.33 -20.99 -19.77
N GLN A 143 -4.70 -21.56 -18.73
CA GLN A 143 -3.22 -21.64 -18.66
C GLN A 143 -2.63 -22.53 -19.77
N ILE A 144 -3.30 -23.60 -20.14
CA ILE A 144 -2.89 -24.45 -21.26
C ILE A 144 -3.04 -23.68 -22.58
N ASP A 145 -4.12 -22.95 -22.76
CA ASP A 145 -4.33 -22.14 -23.96
C ASP A 145 -3.30 -21.00 -24.06
N GLU A 146 -2.94 -20.35 -22.95
CA GLU A 146 -1.85 -19.38 -22.90
C GLU A 146 -0.50 -20.03 -23.31
N LEU A 147 -0.22 -21.21 -22.78
CA LEU A 147 0.98 -21.98 -23.16
C LEU A 147 0.98 -22.31 -24.66
N ARG A 148 -0.16 -22.71 -25.24
CA ARG A 148 -0.30 -22.99 -26.69
C ARG A 148 -0.03 -21.73 -27.53
N GLU A 149 -0.38 -20.53 -26.99
CA GLU A 149 -0.11 -19.25 -27.64
C GLU A 149 1.38 -18.99 -27.82
N TYR A 150 2.26 -19.59 -27.01
CA TYR A 150 3.73 -19.53 -27.17
C TYR A 150 4.25 -20.45 -28.27
N TYR A 151 3.52 -21.55 -28.58
CA TYR A 151 3.95 -22.60 -29.48
C TYR A 151 3.07 -22.71 -30.74
N PHE A 152 2.48 -21.59 -31.15
CA PHE A 152 1.69 -21.54 -32.35
C PHE A 152 2.54 -21.77 -33.61
N ASP A 153 1.92 -22.27 -34.68
CA ASP A 153 2.51 -22.40 -36.01
C ASP A 153 1.68 -21.60 -37.03
N PHE A 154 2.23 -21.37 -38.19
CA PHE A 154 1.57 -20.67 -39.26
C PHE A 154 1.24 -21.63 -40.42
N LYS A 155 0.00 -21.61 -40.85
CA LYS A 155 -0.43 -22.28 -42.08
C LYS A 155 -0.80 -21.23 -43.13
N ASP A 156 -0.40 -21.55 -44.36
CA ASP A 156 -0.78 -20.73 -45.51
C ASP A 156 -2.29 -20.76 -45.75
N SER A 157 -2.89 -19.60 -45.82
CA SER A 157 -4.30 -19.47 -46.17
C SER A 157 -4.49 -19.60 -47.68
N PRO A 158 -5.69 -20.00 -48.15
CA PRO A 158 -6.00 -20.01 -49.60
C PRO A 158 -5.70 -18.67 -50.24
N ALA A 159 -5.23 -18.73 -51.52
CA ALA A 159 -4.79 -17.53 -52.26
C ALA A 159 -5.84 -16.38 -52.35
N ASN A 160 -7.12 -16.72 -52.25
CA ASN A 160 -8.21 -15.72 -52.24
C ASN A 160 -8.57 -15.14 -50.89
N THR A 161 -7.86 -15.55 -49.82
CA THR A 161 -8.10 -15.03 -48.48
C THR A 161 -7.73 -13.56 -48.42
N LYS A 162 -8.65 -12.71 -47.92
CA LYS A 162 -8.42 -11.29 -47.73
C LYS A 162 -7.77 -11.03 -46.39
N VAL A 163 -6.88 -10.09 -46.38
CA VAL A 163 -6.27 -9.55 -45.15
C VAL A 163 -7.35 -8.89 -44.28
N LYS A 164 -7.40 -9.23 -43.00
CA LYS A 164 -8.29 -8.67 -41.98
C LYS A 164 -7.45 -7.89 -40.93
N PRO A 165 -8.06 -7.10 -40.03
CA PRO A 165 -7.34 -6.29 -39.04
C PRO A 165 -6.38 -7.07 -38.12
N ASP A 166 -6.65 -8.36 -37.90
CA ASP A 166 -5.91 -9.27 -37.01
C ASP A 166 -5.13 -10.35 -37.78
N SER A 167 -4.89 -10.12 -39.09
CA SER A 167 -4.26 -11.11 -39.95
C SER A 167 -2.73 -11.10 -39.80
N PHE A 168 -2.17 -12.30 -39.92
CA PHE A 168 -0.75 -12.48 -40.16
C PHE A 168 -0.49 -12.54 -41.67
N VAL A 169 0.44 -11.73 -42.12
CA VAL A 169 0.79 -11.68 -43.54
C VAL A 169 2.30 -11.79 -43.73
N ASP A 170 2.72 -12.48 -44.75
CA ASP A 170 4.08 -12.43 -45.26
C ASP A 170 4.11 -11.35 -46.32
N ILE A 171 4.90 -10.29 -46.09
CA ILE A 171 4.99 -9.14 -46.98
C ILE A 171 6.39 -8.98 -47.56
N ALA A 172 6.46 -8.62 -48.82
CA ALA A 172 7.62 -7.97 -49.40
C ALA A 172 7.40 -6.47 -49.38
N MET A 173 8.40 -5.71 -49.03
CA MET A 173 8.27 -4.27 -48.85
C MET A 173 9.53 -3.52 -49.32
N SER A 174 9.34 -2.41 -50.03
CA SER A 174 10.34 -1.40 -50.25
C SER A 174 9.83 -0.05 -49.73
N ALA A 175 10.72 0.82 -49.29
CA ALA A 175 10.37 2.13 -48.76
C ALA A 175 11.31 3.21 -49.34
N THR A 176 10.77 4.38 -49.61
CA THR A 176 11.52 5.58 -50.06
C THR A 176 11.11 6.78 -49.24
N ASN A 177 12.08 7.66 -48.96
CA ASN A 177 11.81 8.93 -48.29
C ASN A 177 11.16 9.96 -49.24
N GLY A 178 10.78 11.13 -48.72
CA GLY A 178 10.16 12.22 -49.49
C GLY A 178 11.04 12.76 -50.64
N GLU A 179 12.33 12.44 -50.66
CA GLU A 179 13.28 12.81 -51.74
C GLU A 179 13.45 11.70 -52.78
N GLY A 180 12.79 10.56 -52.61
CA GLY A 180 12.85 9.38 -53.47
C GLY A 180 14.06 8.47 -53.21
N GLU A 181 14.77 8.64 -52.11
CA GLU A 181 15.89 7.79 -51.72
C GLU A 181 15.38 6.53 -51.01
N ALA A 182 15.96 5.37 -51.33
CA ALA A 182 15.54 4.09 -50.72
C ALA A 182 15.99 4.00 -49.30
N ILE A 183 15.09 3.57 -48.37
CA ILE A 183 15.36 3.27 -46.97
C ILE A 183 15.64 1.79 -46.84
N ALA A 184 16.92 1.43 -46.93
CA ALA A 184 17.35 0.01 -46.95
C ALA A 184 16.95 -0.77 -45.67
N SER A 185 16.83 -0.13 -44.53
CA SER A 185 16.44 -0.76 -43.27
C SER A 185 14.97 -1.24 -43.25
N LEU A 186 14.14 -0.69 -44.13
CA LEU A 186 12.71 -1.05 -44.26
C LEU A 186 12.45 -1.99 -45.44
N ALA A 187 13.44 -2.20 -46.32
CA ALA A 187 13.28 -3.08 -47.47
C ALA A 187 13.40 -4.57 -47.03
N THR A 188 12.47 -5.38 -47.50
CA THR A 188 12.48 -6.84 -47.24
C THR A 188 11.77 -7.60 -48.39
N GLU A 189 12.26 -8.78 -48.71
CA GLU A 189 11.62 -9.68 -49.69
C GLU A 189 10.56 -10.57 -49.03
N SER A 190 10.69 -10.83 -47.72
CA SER A 190 9.74 -11.66 -46.96
C SER A 190 9.88 -11.27 -45.49
N ARG A 191 8.77 -10.80 -44.92
CA ARG A 191 8.66 -10.49 -43.48
C ARG A 191 7.28 -10.89 -43.00
N LEU A 192 7.28 -11.69 -41.96
CA LEU A 192 6.04 -11.97 -41.27
C LEU A 192 5.60 -10.72 -40.50
N TYR A 193 4.38 -10.28 -40.75
CA TYR A 193 3.80 -9.09 -40.15
C TYR A 193 2.42 -9.41 -39.58
N GLU A 194 2.20 -9.01 -38.35
CA GLU A 194 0.89 -9.05 -37.67
C GLU A 194 0.29 -7.66 -37.68
N LEU A 195 -0.89 -7.52 -38.31
CA LEU A 195 -1.62 -6.26 -38.32
C LEU A 195 -2.14 -5.94 -36.90
N GLY A 196 -2.22 -4.65 -36.55
CA GLY A 196 -2.77 -4.19 -35.26
C GLY A 196 -1.80 -4.19 -34.09
N ARG A 197 -0.53 -4.57 -34.27
CA ARG A 197 0.49 -4.56 -33.21
C ARG A 197 1.23 -3.22 -33.05
N GLY A 198 0.87 -2.21 -33.79
CA GLY A 198 1.51 -0.87 -33.69
C GLY A 198 2.96 -0.83 -34.15
N LEU A 199 3.43 -1.80 -34.92
CA LEU A 199 4.77 -1.79 -35.50
C LEU A 199 4.89 -0.68 -36.56
N PHE A 200 3.90 -0.58 -37.47
CA PHE A 200 3.68 0.52 -38.39
C PHE A 200 2.50 1.38 -37.94
N PRO A 201 2.34 2.61 -38.47
CA PRO A 201 1.16 3.42 -38.22
C PRO A 201 -0.14 2.71 -38.63
N GLU A 202 -1.27 3.08 -38.02
CA GLU A 202 -2.59 2.48 -38.29
C GLU A 202 -2.99 2.60 -39.77
N ALA A 203 -2.66 3.70 -40.43
CA ALA A 203 -2.89 3.89 -41.86
C ALA A 203 -2.21 2.83 -42.74
N PHE A 204 -1.09 2.27 -42.32
CA PHE A 204 -0.42 1.16 -43.00
C PHE A 204 -1.26 -0.12 -42.89
N ASP A 205 -1.74 -0.44 -41.70
CA ASP A 205 -2.58 -1.61 -41.44
C ASP A 205 -3.92 -1.51 -42.20
N GLU A 206 -4.55 -0.35 -42.16
CA GLU A 206 -5.78 -0.08 -42.94
C GLU A 206 -5.56 -0.26 -44.45
N ALA A 207 -4.43 0.21 -44.98
CA ALA A 207 -4.12 0.10 -46.36
C ALA A 207 -3.93 -1.33 -46.86
N LEU A 208 -3.49 -2.26 -45.98
CA LEU A 208 -3.32 -3.68 -46.27
C LEU A 208 -4.63 -4.48 -46.21
N GLN A 209 -5.64 -3.95 -45.47
CA GLN A 209 -6.92 -4.63 -45.32
C GLN A 209 -7.60 -4.87 -46.69
N GLY A 210 -8.15 -6.06 -46.86
CA GLY A 210 -8.83 -6.46 -48.09
C GLY A 210 -7.93 -6.93 -49.22
N MET A 211 -6.58 -6.71 -49.12
CA MET A 211 -5.60 -7.25 -50.08
C MET A 211 -5.54 -8.79 -49.99
N LYS A 212 -5.04 -9.41 -51.05
CA LYS A 212 -4.88 -10.86 -51.17
C LYS A 212 -3.45 -11.18 -51.58
N LYS A 213 -3.12 -12.47 -51.56
CA LYS A 213 -1.85 -12.96 -52.08
C LYS A 213 -1.58 -12.45 -53.49
N GLY A 214 -0.41 -11.84 -53.69
CA GLY A 214 0.06 -11.28 -54.96
C GLY A 214 -0.37 -9.85 -55.22
N ASP A 215 -1.21 -9.25 -54.41
CA ASP A 215 -1.59 -7.86 -54.54
C ASP A 215 -0.41 -6.94 -54.08
N THR A 216 -0.16 -5.89 -54.86
CA THR A 216 0.83 -4.88 -54.55
C THR A 216 0.13 -3.50 -54.38
N LYS A 217 0.52 -2.74 -53.39
CA LYS A 217 -0.03 -1.41 -53.09
C LYS A 217 1.06 -0.44 -52.68
N THR A 218 0.96 0.80 -53.20
CA THR A 218 1.80 1.92 -52.78
C THR A 218 1.04 2.69 -51.72
N ILE A 219 1.69 2.99 -50.58
CA ILE A 219 1.12 3.61 -49.39
C ILE A 219 2.03 4.79 -49.03
N GLU A 220 1.50 5.99 -48.92
CA GLU A 220 2.23 7.18 -48.44
C GLU A 220 1.79 7.43 -46.99
N ILE A 221 2.73 7.48 -46.06
CA ILE A 221 2.48 7.70 -44.63
C ILE A 221 3.40 8.78 -44.10
N ASP A 222 2.84 9.74 -43.37
CA ASP A 222 3.61 10.69 -42.59
C ASP A 222 3.94 10.13 -41.25
N MET A 223 5.18 9.69 -41.08
CA MET A 223 5.67 9.02 -39.83
C MET A 223 5.70 9.95 -38.61
N ASN A 224 5.52 11.25 -38.80
CA ASN A 224 5.54 12.22 -37.70
C ASN A 224 4.13 12.43 -37.08
N THR A 225 3.07 12.03 -37.79
CA THR A 225 1.68 12.26 -37.33
C THR A 225 1.08 11.11 -36.59
N GLU A 226 1.59 9.89 -36.76
CA GLU A 226 1.05 8.69 -36.13
C GLU A 226 2.12 7.95 -35.33
N PRO A 227 1.85 7.62 -34.06
CA PRO A 227 2.78 6.85 -33.23
C PRO A 227 2.94 5.41 -33.77
N SER A 228 4.18 4.96 -33.90
CA SER A 228 4.50 3.57 -34.26
C SER A 228 5.89 3.19 -33.78
N THR A 229 6.14 1.91 -33.60
CA THR A 229 7.45 1.42 -33.17
C THR A 229 8.54 1.78 -34.18
N ILE A 230 8.25 1.67 -35.48
CA ILE A 230 9.20 2.03 -36.53
C ILE A 230 9.39 3.54 -36.62
N GLY A 231 8.33 4.33 -36.46
CA GLY A 231 8.41 5.80 -36.44
C GLY A 231 9.32 6.32 -35.32
N SER A 232 9.27 5.69 -34.15
CA SER A 232 10.18 6.02 -33.03
C SER A 232 11.67 5.75 -33.34
N GLY A 233 11.97 4.83 -34.23
CA GLY A 233 13.32 4.50 -34.68
C GLY A 233 13.84 5.34 -35.87
N LEU A 234 12.99 6.18 -36.46
CA LEU A 234 13.29 7.01 -37.64
C LEU A 234 12.88 8.46 -37.36
N PRO A 235 13.53 9.17 -36.42
CA PRO A 235 13.20 10.54 -36.10
C PRO A 235 13.43 11.42 -37.36
N ASP A 236 12.50 12.33 -37.61
CA ASP A 236 12.50 13.23 -38.76
C ASP A 236 12.35 12.56 -40.16
N ALA A 237 11.79 11.34 -40.21
CA ALA A 237 11.62 10.62 -41.48
C ALA A 237 10.62 11.29 -42.46
N GLY A 238 9.74 12.17 -41.96
CA GLY A 238 8.73 12.84 -42.78
C GLY A 238 7.78 11.83 -43.45
N THR A 239 7.38 12.10 -44.68
CA THR A 239 6.53 11.21 -45.46
C THR A 239 7.37 10.10 -46.08
N ILE A 240 7.01 8.85 -45.81
CA ILE A 240 7.61 7.63 -46.38
C ILE A 240 6.60 7.01 -47.35
N THR A 241 7.09 6.66 -48.55
CA THR A 241 6.32 5.89 -49.54
C THR A 241 6.72 4.44 -49.46
N PHE A 242 5.77 3.58 -49.07
CA PHE A 242 5.94 2.14 -49.01
C PHE A 242 5.33 1.48 -50.26
N GLU A 243 6.07 0.58 -50.91
CA GLU A 243 5.51 -0.35 -51.87
C GLU A 243 5.47 -1.72 -51.21
N VAL A 244 4.26 -2.24 -50.97
CA VAL A 244 4.03 -3.46 -50.22
C VAL A 244 3.34 -4.49 -51.14
N THR A 245 3.90 -5.70 -51.17
CA THR A 245 3.33 -6.87 -51.83
C THR A 245 2.99 -7.95 -50.81
N ILE A 246 1.77 -8.46 -50.85
CA ILE A 246 1.36 -9.62 -50.02
C ILE A 246 1.86 -10.92 -50.64
N ASN A 247 2.92 -11.49 -50.08
CA ASN A 247 3.43 -12.80 -50.49
C ASN A 247 2.46 -13.90 -50.11
N GLN A 248 1.92 -13.86 -48.88
CA GLN A 248 1.00 -14.85 -48.36
C GLN A 248 0.19 -14.32 -47.18
N VAL A 249 -1.10 -14.66 -47.12
CA VAL A 249 -1.89 -14.50 -45.90
C VAL A 249 -1.74 -15.79 -45.08
N LYS A 250 -1.33 -15.65 -43.81
CA LYS A 250 -1.11 -16.80 -42.92
C LYS A 250 -2.21 -16.87 -41.86
N LYS A 251 -2.51 -18.07 -41.41
CA LYS A 251 -3.39 -18.32 -40.28
C LYS A 251 -2.57 -18.90 -39.17
N LYS A 252 -2.65 -18.24 -38.00
CA LYS A 252 -2.13 -18.79 -36.74
C LYS A 252 -2.89 -20.07 -36.40
N ILE A 253 -2.19 -21.13 -36.12
CA ILE A 253 -2.74 -22.42 -35.68
C ILE A 253 -2.11 -22.76 -34.35
N LEU A 254 -2.97 -22.90 -33.34
CA LEU A 254 -2.54 -23.43 -32.06
C LEU A 254 -2.35 -24.93 -32.15
N PRO A 255 -1.31 -25.50 -31.54
CA PRO A 255 -1.08 -26.93 -31.52
C PRO A 255 -2.25 -27.68 -30.87
N GLU A 256 -2.52 -28.89 -31.29
CA GLU A 256 -3.44 -29.79 -30.59
C GLU A 256 -2.79 -30.30 -29.31
N ILE A 257 -3.58 -30.34 -28.23
CA ILE A 257 -3.13 -30.81 -26.92
C ILE A 257 -3.08 -32.34 -26.97
N THR A 258 -1.89 -32.90 -27.21
CA THR A 258 -1.62 -34.35 -27.24
C THR A 258 -0.47 -34.68 -26.28
N ASP A 259 -0.35 -35.94 -25.88
CA ASP A 259 0.77 -36.38 -25.04
C ASP A 259 2.13 -36.18 -25.74
N GLU A 260 2.15 -36.30 -27.06
CA GLU A 260 3.36 -36.02 -27.86
C GLU A 260 3.75 -34.56 -27.78
N TRP A 261 2.78 -33.64 -27.95
CA TRP A 261 3.01 -32.22 -27.82
C TRP A 261 3.44 -31.84 -26.38
N ALA A 262 2.77 -32.39 -25.36
CA ALA A 262 3.12 -32.17 -23.96
C ALA A 262 4.57 -32.59 -23.67
N LYS A 263 5.02 -33.71 -24.26
CA LYS A 263 6.36 -34.24 -24.07
C LYS A 263 7.44 -33.47 -24.84
N GLU A 264 7.20 -33.19 -26.10
CA GLU A 264 8.20 -32.63 -27.01
C GLU A 264 8.35 -31.11 -26.81
N THR A 265 7.24 -30.43 -26.50
CA THR A 265 7.18 -28.98 -26.46
C THR A 265 7.17 -28.42 -25.03
N ALA A 266 6.35 -28.98 -24.15
CA ALA A 266 6.18 -28.51 -22.80
C ALA A 266 7.00 -29.29 -21.75
N GLY A 267 7.62 -30.44 -22.14
CA GLY A 267 8.52 -31.20 -21.26
C GLY A 267 7.79 -32.08 -20.23
N PHE A 268 6.49 -32.32 -20.39
CA PHE A 268 5.68 -33.21 -19.52
C PHE A 268 5.57 -34.60 -20.10
N GLU A 269 5.39 -35.61 -19.28
CA GLU A 269 5.24 -37.00 -19.75
C GLU A 269 3.92 -37.25 -20.47
N SER A 270 2.85 -36.54 -20.11
CA SER A 270 1.51 -36.59 -20.67
C SER A 270 0.74 -35.30 -20.45
N VAL A 271 -0.38 -35.15 -21.13
CA VAL A 271 -1.35 -34.04 -20.90
C VAL A 271 -1.87 -34.07 -19.48
N GLU A 272 -2.14 -35.23 -18.90
CA GLU A 272 -2.59 -35.40 -17.53
C GLU A 272 -1.53 -34.85 -16.53
N ALA A 273 -0.27 -35.23 -16.70
CA ALA A 273 0.83 -34.74 -15.87
C ALA A 273 1.04 -33.22 -16.00
N MET A 274 0.81 -32.65 -17.17
CA MET A 274 0.83 -31.21 -17.40
C MET A 274 -0.31 -30.52 -16.66
N ARG A 275 -1.55 -31.02 -16.77
CA ARG A 275 -2.72 -30.50 -16.05
C ARG A 275 -2.52 -30.54 -14.54
N ASP A 276 -2.02 -31.65 -14.02
CA ASP A 276 -1.71 -31.80 -12.59
C ASP A 276 -0.69 -30.77 -12.10
N MET A 277 0.36 -30.54 -12.86
CA MET A 277 1.38 -29.54 -12.51
C MET A 277 0.83 -28.12 -12.55
N ILE A 278 0.03 -27.78 -13.57
CA ILE A 278 -0.64 -26.48 -13.67
C ILE A 278 -1.60 -26.28 -12.47
N ALA A 279 -2.42 -27.30 -12.16
CA ALA A 279 -3.31 -27.26 -11.01
C ALA A 279 -2.56 -27.04 -9.69
N GLN A 280 -1.42 -27.73 -9.49
CA GLN A 280 -0.58 -27.52 -8.31
C GLN A 280 -0.03 -26.10 -8.23
N ASN A 281 0.42 -25.53 -9.35
CA ASN A 281 0.92 -24.15 -9.40
C ASN A 281 -0.19 -23.14 -9.08
N ILE A 282 -1.38 -23.28 -9.67
CA ILE A 282 -2.54 -22.43 -9.39
C ILE A 282 -2.92 -22.54 -7.90
N ASN A 283 -3.00 -23.76 -7.36
CA ASN A 283 -3.31 -23.98 -5.95
C ASN A 283 -2.28 -23.34 -5.01
N MET A 284 -1.00 -23.38 -5.37
CA MET A 284 0.08 -22.75 -4.59
C MET A 284 -0.05 -21.22 -4.62
N GLN A 285 -0.36 -20.64 -5.77
CA GLN A 285 -0.62 -19.20 -5.91
C GLN A 285 -1.85 -18.79 -5.10
N LYS A 286 -2.96 -19.52 -5.24
CA LYS A 286 -4.20 -19.29 -4.48
C LYS A 286 -3.98 -19.41 -2.97
N ALA A 287 -3.22 -20.41 -2.52
CA ALA A 287 -2.90 -20.58 -1.10
C ALA A 287 -2.17 -19.36 -0.49
N THR A 288 -1.39 -18.64 -1.31
CA THR A 288 -0.69 -17.41 -0.87
C THR A 288 -1.59 -16.17 -0.99
N MET A 289 -2.38 -16.09 -2.06
CA MET A 289 -3.18 -14.90 -2.38
C MET A 289 -4.51 -14.85 -1.63
N LEU A 290 -5.23 -15.98 -1.52
CA LEU A 290 -6.57 -16.01 -0.93
C LEU A 290 -6.66 -15.54 0.52
N PRO A 291 -5.71 -15.82 1.43
CA PRO A 291 -5.76 -15.27 2.78
C PRO A 291 -5.79 -13.74 2.80
N ARG A 292 -4.97 -13.10 1.99
CA ARG A 292 -4.92 -11.63 1.87
C ARG A 292 -6.20 -11.07 1.22
N LEU A 293 -6.66 -11.72 0.15
CA LEU A 293 -7.91 -11.31 -0.49
C LEU A 293 -9.10 -11.44 0.46
N ARG A 294 -9.16 -12.52 1.23
CA ARG A 294 -10.18 -12.75 2.27
C ARG A 294 -10.17 -11.65 3.33
N GLU A 295 -9.00 -11.24 3.79
CA GLU A 295 -8.82 -10.17 4.77
C GLU A 295 -9.26 -8.83 4.19
N ASN A 296 -8.81 -8.49 2.98
CA ASN A 296 -9.15 -7.24 2.32
C ASN A 296 -10.67 -7.13 2.05
N GLU A 297 -11.29 -8.17 1.51
CA GLU A 297 -12.73 -8.18 1.25
C GLU A 297 -13.55 -8.08 2.56
N ALA A 298 -13.09 -8.71 3.63
CA ALA A 298 -13.73 -8.59 4.94
C ALA A 298 -13.64 -7.17 5.49
N LEU A 299 -12.47 -6.52 5.37
CA LEU A 299 -12.27 -5.13 5.78
C LEU A 299 -13.10 -4.17 4.92
N TYR A 300 -13.17 -4.41 3.62
CA TYR A 300 -13.99 -3.63 2.69
C TYR A 300 -15.48 -3.73 3.05
N ALA A 301 -15.98 -4.94 3.26
CA ALA A 301 -17.36 -5.16 3.66
C ALA A 301 -17.68 -4.59 5.06
N LEU A 302 -16.69 -4.55 5.95
CA LEU A 302 -16.84 -3.96 7.28
C LEU A 302 -16.90 -2.43 7.21
N GLN A 303 -16.01 -1.78 6.43
CA GLN A 303 -15.97 -0.32 6.32
C GLN A 303 -17.24 0.26 5.73
N GLU A 304 -17.92 -0.46 4.82
CA GLU A 304 -19.21 -0.06 4.24
C GLU A 304 -20.33 0.01 5.29
N ARG A 305 -20.17 -0.66 6.44
CA ARG A 305 -21.12 -0.60 7.55
C ARG A 305 -20.87 0.58 8.51
N LEU A 306 -19.80 1.36 8.31
CA LEU A 306 -19.45 2.47 9.19
C LEU A 306 -20.47 3.62 9.04
N GLN A 307 -21.06 4.07 10.13
CA GLN A 307 -21.97 5.21 10.15
C GLN A 307 -21.17 6.52 10.30
N GLY A 308 -21.28 7.40 9.32
CA GLY A 308 -20.67 8.73 9.37
C GLY A 308 -19.45 8.87 8.46
N GLU A 309 -18.87 10.05 8.47
CA GLU A 309 -17.71 10.41 7.64
C GLU A 309 -16.44 10.44 8.48
N VAL A 310 -15.34 10.01 7.88
CA VAL A 310 -14.00 10.06 8.51
C VAL A 310 -13.61 11.53 8.70
N PRO A 311 -13.19 11.94 9.92
CA PRO A 311 -12.66 13.27 10.14
C PRO A 311 -11.43 13.56 9.26
N GLU A 312 -11.38 14.76 8.68
CA GLU A 312 -10.30 15.17 7.78
C GLU A 312 -8.91 15.03 8.46
N ALA A 313 -8.81 15.41 9.73
CA ALA A 313 -7.57 15.28 10.49
C ALA A 313 -7.07 13.82 10.61
N LEU A 314 -7.99 12.84 10.69
CA LEU A 314 -7.61 11.43 10.73
C LEU A 314 -7.15 10.94 9.35
N ALA A 315 -7.86 11.32 8.28
CA ALA A 315 -7.47 11.00 6.92
C ALA A 315 -6.10 11.60 6.55
N GLU A 316 -5.84 12.86 6.94
CA GLU A 316 -4.54 13.50 6.74
C GLU A 316 -3.41 12.82 7.51
N ALA A 317 -3.66 12.37 8.74
CA ALA A 317 -2.67 11.63 9.52
C ALA A 317 -2.32 10.30 8.86
N GLU A 318 -3.32 9.57 8.35
CA GLU A 318 -3.09 8.31 7.63
C GLU A 318 -2.42 8.54 6.26
N GLU A 319 -2.76 9.60 5.55
CA GLU A 319 -2.05 9.99 4.31
C GLU A 319 -0.56 10.19 4.57
N GLN A 320 -0.20 10.91 5.65
CA GLN A 320 1.19 11.10 6.03
C GLN A 320 1.89 9.80 6.40
N ASN A 321 1.22 8.90 7.12
CA ASN A 321 1.74 7.59 7.47
C ASN A 321 1.99 6.73 6.23
N LEU A 322 1.05 6.67 5.29
CA LEU A 322 1.18 5.92 4.04
C LEU A 322 2.34 6.45 3.20
N ILE A 323 2.43 7.77 3.03
CA ILE A 323 3.53 8.40 2.30
C ILE A 323 4.89 8.10 2.96
N GLN A 324 4.98 8.18 4.28
CA GLN A 324 6.21 7.90 5.00
C GLN A 324 6.64 6.44 4.84
N ASN A 325 5.70 5.51 4.99
CA ASN A 325 5.95 4.08 4.82
C ASN A 325 6.36 3.76 3.37
N PHE A 326 5.69 4.35 2.39
CA PHE A 326 6.02 4.20 0.98
C PHE A 326 7.46 4.65 0.69
N PHE A 327 7.87 5.83 1.14
CA PHE A 327 9.23 6.30 0.94
C PHE A 327 10.28 5.45 1.68
N MET A 328 9.94 4.93 2.87
CA MET A 328 10.82 4.02 3.60
C MET A 328 11.02 2.70 2.83
N GLN A 329 9.96 2.13 2.27
CA GLN A 329 10.03 0.93 1.43
C GLN A 329 10.83 1.16 0.16
N MET A 330 10.63 2.30 -0.52
CA MET A 330 11.43 2.68 -1.69
C MET A 330 12.92 2.80 -1.36
N GLN A 331 13.25 3.39 -0.22
CA GLN A 331 14.64 3.48 0.22
C GLN A 331 15.27 2.10 0.46
N GLN A 332 14.52 1.16 1.02
CA GLN A 332 14.97 -0.21 1.22
C GLN A 332 15.17 -0.97 -0.10
N SER A 333 14.30 -0.77 -1.08
CA SER A 333 14.40 -1.39 -2.41
C SER A 333 15.40 -0.70 -3.35
N GLY A 334 15.93 0.47 -2.97
CA GLY A 334 16.83 1.26 -3.81
C GLY A 334 16.18 1.88 -5.05
N MET A 335 14.84 1.92 -5.10
CA MET A 335 14.05 2.51 -6.19
C MET A 335 13.88 4.02 -5.97
N THR A 336 13.92 4.81 -7.04
CA THR A 336 13.59 6.24 -6.97
C THR A 336 12.11 6.47 -7.28
N PHE A 337 11.54 7.58 -6.78
CA PHE A 337 10.14 7.92 -7.02
C PHE A 337 9.82 8.07 -8.52
N ASP A 338 10.71 8.72 -9.27
CA ASP A 338 10.55 8.88 -10.72
C ASP A 338 10.55 7.53 -11.46
N ALA A 339 11.40 6.59 -11.02
CA ALA A 339 11.43 5.24 -11.59
C ALA A 339 10.15 4.46 -11.29
N TYR A 340 9.62 4.59 -10.08
CA TYR A 340 8.33 4.00 -9.70
C TYR A 340 7.19 4.55 -10.56
N LEU A 341 7.08 5.88 -10.68
CA LEU A 341 6.04 6.50 -11.50
C LEU A 341 6.12 6.08 -12.97
N ALA A 342 7.34 6.01 -13.52
CA ALA A 342 7.55 5.55 -14.89
C ALA A 342 7.14 4.08 -15.10
N GLN A 343 7.42 3.23 -14.12
CA GLN A 343 7.07 1.80 -14.17
C GLN A 343 5.57 1.56 -14.01
N SER A 344 4.92 2.30 -13.10
CA SER A 344 3.48 2.18 -12.84
C SER A 344 2.60 2.97 -13.81
N GLY A 345 3.19 3.82 -14.66
CA GLY A 345 2.44 4.69 -15.58
C GLY A 345 1.66 5.81 -14.89
N LEU A 346 1.97 6.08 -13.61
CA LEU A 346 1.29 7.10 -12.81
C LEU A 346 1.94 8.48 -12.97
N THR A 347 1.15 9.52 -12.75
CA THR A 347 1.65 10.88 -12.56
C THR A 347 1.76 11.19 -11.06
N PRO A 348 2.56 12.20 -10.65
CA PRO A 348 2.61 12.62 -9.24
C PRO A 348 1.24 13.01 -8.67
N ASP A 349 0.37 13.59 -9.49
CA ASP A 349 -0.97 14.02 -9.06
C ASP A 349 -1.90 12.80 -8.86
N THR A 350 -1.91 11.85 -9.81
CA THR A 350 -2.69 10.61 -9.66
C THR A 350 -2.21 9.79 -8.46
N PHE A 351 -0.90 9.67 -8.27
CA PHE A 351 -0.34 9.01 -7.08
C PHE A 351 -0.84 9.65 -5.77
N LYS A 352 -0.84 10.99 -5.69
CA LYS A 352 -1.32 11.70 -4.51
C LYS A 352 -2.81 11.47 -4.25
N ASP A 353 -3.63 11.50 -5.31
CA ASP A 353 -5.06 11.25 -5.20
C ASP A 353 -5.36 9.81 -4.77
N ASP A 354 -4.60 8.84 -5.25
CA ASP A 354 -4.72 7.43 -4.86
C ASP A 354 -4.32 7.22 -3.40
N VAL A 355 -3.20 7.79 -2.95
CA VAL A 355 -2.80 7.73 -1.54
C VAL A 355 -3.86 8.37 -0.63
N LYS A 356 -4.47 9.48 -1.05
CA LYS A 356 -5.53 10.13 -0.27
C LYS A 356 -6.78 9.25 -0.16
N LYS A 357 -7.19 8.60 -1.24
CA LYS A 357 -8.31 7.63 -1.20
C LYS A 357 -7.98 6.46 -0.26
N GLN A 358 -6.81 5.86 -0.43
CA GLN A 358 -6.35 4.77 0.41
C GLN A 358 -6.28 5.16 1.90
N ALA A 359 -5.85 6.39 2.21
CA ALA A 359 -5.83 6.90 3.59
C ALA A 359 -7.23 6.97 4.21
N ILE A 360 -8.22 7.40 3.43
CA ILE A 360 -9.62 7.43 3.88
C ILE A 360 -10.13 6.00 4.12
N ASP A 361 -9.82 5.05 3.24
CA ASP A 361 -10.26 3.66 3.37
C ASP A 361 -9.60 2.99 4.58
N VAL A 362 -8.29 3.15 4.78
CA VAL A 362 -7.58 2.66 5.98
C VAL A 362 -8.18 3.25 7.25
N ALA A 363 -8.44 4.56 7.27
CA ALA A 363 -9.06 5.21 8.42
C ALA A 363 -10.48 4.67 8.69
N LYS A 364 -11.28 4.43 7.66
CA LYS A 364 -12.61 3.79 7.80
C LYS A 364 -12.52 2.38 8.36
N GLN A 365 -11.61 1.56 7.82
CA GLN A 365 -11.38 0.19 8.28
C GLN A 365 -10.99 0.17 9.75
N ASP A 366 -10.08 1.03 10.15
CA ASP A 366 -9.63 1.18 11.53
C ASP A 366 -10.77 1.56 12.49
N LEU A 367 -11.59 2.54 12.08
CA LEU A 367 -12.75 2.99 12.88
C LEU A 367 -13.83 1.91 12.96
N ALA A 368 -14.04 1.17 11.88
CA ALA A 368 -14.98 0.07 11.85
C ALA A 368 -14.53 -1.11 12.72
N LEU A 369 -13.23 -1.44 12.72
CA LEU A 369 -12.65 -2.42 13.64
C LEU A 369 -12.75 -1.98 15.10
N ASP A 370 -12.50 -0.70 15.41
CA ASP A 370 -12.66 -0.14 16.74
C ASP A 370 -14.13 -0.27 17.24
N ALA A 371 -15.11 0.00 16.34
CA ALA A 371 -16.53 -0.16 16.64
C ALA A 371 -16.90 -1.61 16.89
N TRP A 372 -16.42 -2.53 16.04
CA TRP A 372 -16.62 -3.97 16.22
C TRP A 372 -16.02 -4.47 17.54
N ALA A 373 -14.75 -4.13 17.80
CA ALA A 373 -14.04 -4.54 19.03
C ALA A 373 -14.77 -4.08 20.29
N ARG A 374 -15.27 -2.85 20.30
CA ARG A 374 -16.05 -2.30 21.42
C ARG A 374 -17.35 -3.07 21.65
N LYS A 375 -18.07 -3.36 20.55
CA LYS A 375 -19.32 -4.15 20.61
C LYS A 375 -19.08 -5.58 21.08
N ALA A 376 -18.01 -6.19 20.63
CA ALA A 376 -17.61 -7.56 21.02
C ALA A 376 -17.01 -7.63 22.43
N GLY A 377 -16.73 -6.49 23.09
CA GLY A 377 -16.13 -6.44 24.42
C GLY A 377 -14.70 -6.97 24.46
N ILE A 378 -13.91 -6.71 23.41
CA ILE A 378 -12.52 -7.18 23.32
C ILE A 378 -11.65 -6.33 24.26
N GLU A 379 -11.20 -6.94 25.35
CA GLU A 379 -10.29 -6.34 26.31
C GLU A 379 -8.86 -6.82 26.09
N ILE A 380 -7.90 -5.91 26.17
CA ILE A 380 -6.47 -6.17 26.03
C ILE A 380 -5.83 -6.05 27.40
N THR A 381 -5.20 -7.13 27.86
CA THR A 381 -4.54 -7.20 29.15
C THR A 381 -3.05 -6.84 29.06
N ASP A 382 -2.42 -6.57 30.20
CA ASP A 382 -0.96 -6.36 30.26
C ASP A 382 -0.16 -7.57 29.76
N ALA A 383 -0.71 -8.78 29.92
CA ALA A 383 -0.09 -9.99 29.39
C ALA A 383 -0.07 -10.01 27.86
N ASP A 384 -1.12 -9.50 27.22
CA ASP A 384 -1.21 -9.39 25.77
C ASP A 384 -0.18 -8.38 25.22
N ILE A 385 -0.05 -7.23 25.91
CA ILE A 385 0.94 -6.21 25.57
C ILE A 385 2.37 -6.78 25.67
N THR A 386 2.67 -7.48 26.78
CA THR A 386 3.99 -8.11 26.96
C THR A 386 4.25 -9.20 25.91
N ALA A 387 3.23 -9.97 25.52
CA ALA A 387 3.34 -10.97 24.46
C ALA A 387 3.62 -10.33 23.10
N GLU A 388 3.04 -9.17 22.80
CA GLU A 388 3.28 -8.44 21.57
C GLU A 388 4.72 -7.93 21.47
N PHE A 389 5.25 -7.35 22.56
CA PHE A 389 6.67 -7.01 22.60
C PHE A 389 7.59 -8.22 22.43
N ALA A 390 7.23 -9.39 22.97
CA ALA A 390 8.00 -10.61 22.78
C ALA A 390 8.03 -11.08 21.32
N ARG A 391 6.97 -10.80 20.54
CA ARG A 391 6.88 -11.14 19.11
C ARG A 391 7.54 -10.10 18.18
N SER A 392 7.80 -8.89 18.66
CA SER A 392 8.29 -7.76 17.84
C SER A 392 9.67 -7.97 17.22
N GLY A 393 10.38 -9.07 17.51
CA GLY A 393 11.75 -9.28 17.04
C GLY A 393 12.82 -8.34 17.63
N ALA A 394 12.44 -7.49 18.59
CA ALA A 394 13.37 -6.54 19.21
C ALA A 394 14.45 -7.29 20.00
N GLU A 395 15.70 -6.80 19.94
CA GLU A 395 16.84 -7.38 20.66
C GLU A 395 16.61 -7.48 22.18
N ASN A 396 15.88 -6.50 22.74
CA ASN A 396 15.53 -6.47 24.17
C ASN A 396 14.06 -6.06 24.39
N PRO A 397 13.09 -6.98 24.20
CA PRO A 397 11.66 -6.69 24.27
C PRO A 397 11.21 -6.06 25.60
N LYS A 398 11.79 -6.55 26.72
CA LYS A 398 11.43 -6.07 28.07
C LYS A 398 11.86 -4.61 28.32
N GLU A 399 13.02 -4.22 27.82
CA GLU A 399 13.47 -2.84 27.95
C GLU A 399 12.68 -1.93 27.02
N LEU A 400 12.34 -2.39 25.82
CA LEU A 400 11.47 -1.68 24.89
C LEU A 400 10.08 -1.45 25.50
N GLU A 401 9.44 -2.49 26.06
CA GLU A 401 8.16 -2.38 26.77
C GLU A 401 8.23 -1.33 27.90
N LYS A 402 9.28 -1.40 28.70
CA LYS A 402 9.47 -0.45 29.78
C LYS A 402 9.62 1.00 29.30
N GLN A 403 10.30 1.22 28.18
CA GLN A 403 10.41 2.54 27.56
C GLN A 403 9.06 3.02 27.04
N TRP A 404 8.30 2.18 26.37
CA TRP A 404 6.97 2.53 25.85
C TRP A 404 6.01 2.87 27.00
N ARG A 405 6.01 2.08 28.07
CA ARG A 405 5.21 2.40 29.28
C ARG A 405 5.64 3.72 29.93
N ALA A 406 6.93 4.01 29.98
CA ALA A 406 7.44 5.24 30.56
C ALA A 406 7.11 6.47 29.69
N ASN A 407 6.94 6.30 28.39
CA ASN A 407 6.62 7.36 27.44
C ASN A 407 5.12 7.52 27.14
N GLY A 408 4.23 6.69 27.76
CA GLY A 408 2.80 6.75 27.51
C GLY A 408 2.40 6.37 26.08
N GLN A 409 2.99 5.29 25.54
CA GLN A 409 2.76 4.82 24.18
C GLN A 409 1.94 3.52 24.11
N ILE A 410 1.46 3.02 25.25
CA ILE A 410 0.76 1.74 25.33
C ILE A 410 -0.67 1.81 24.80
N ALA A 411 -1.35 2.96 24.92
CA ALA A 411 -2.72 3.12 24.41
C ALA A 411 -2.81 2.84 22.90
N MET A 412 -1.84 3.33 22.13
CA MET A 412 -1.78 3.06 20.68
C MET A 412 -1.55 1.57 20.38
N LEU A 413 -0.62 0.93 21.08
CA LEU A 413 -0.35 -0.50 20.92
C LEU A 413 -1.57 -1.33 21.30
N ARG A 414 -2.23 -0.99 22.41
CA ARG A 414 -3.45 -1.65 22.89
C ARG A 414 -4.56 -1.57 21.83
N ALA A 415 -4.75 -0.41 21.22
CA ALA A 415 -5.72 -0.24 20.14
C ALA A 415 -5.37 -1.09 18.92
N GLY A 416 -4.10 -1.15 18.50
CA GLY A 416 -3.65 -2.02 17.41
C GLY A 416 -3.94 -3.50 17.67
N ILE A 417 -3.56 -4.02 18.85
CA ILE A 417 -3.85 -5.41 19.25
C ILE A 417 -5.36 -5.67 19.29
N ARG A 418 -6.15 -4.70 19.77
CA ARG A 418 -7.60 -4.81 19.84
C ARG A 418 -8.22 -4.94 18.45
N ARG A 419 -7.78 -4.13 17.49
CA ARG A 419 -8.22 -4.21 16.08
C ARG A 419 -7.81 -5.51 15.42
N GLN A 420 -6.59 -5.97 15.64
CA GLN A 420 -6.15 -7.27 15.13
C GLN A 420 -7.03 -8.42 15.64
N ARG A 421 -7.35 -8.46 16.93
CA ARG A 421 -8.27 -9.46 17.48
C ARG A 421 -9.69 -9.35 16.95
N ALA A 422 -10.16 -8.12 16.69
CA ALA A 422 -11.46 -7.90 16.07
C ALA A 422 -11.47 -8.49 14.65
N LEU A 423 -10.43 -8.24 13.87
CA LEU A 423 -10.28 -8.80 12.54
C LEU A 423 -10.20 -10.34 12.57
N GLU A 424 -9.41 -10.92 13.45
CA GLU A 424 -9.33 -12.38 13.64
C GLU A 424 -10.72 -12.97 13.94
N GLN A 425 -11.49 -12.35 14.85
CA GLN A 425 -12.85 -12.78 15.17
C GLN A 425 -13.81 -12.64 13.99
N ILE A 426 -13.70 -11.57 13.20
CA ILE A 426 -14.49 -11.37 11.98
C ILE A 426 -14.18 -12.48 10.97
N LEU A 427 -12.88 -12.74 10.74
CA LEU A 427 -12.44 -13.77 9.80
C LEU A 427 -12.87 -15.18 10.22
N GLU A 428 -12.94 -15.49 11.54
CA GLU A 428 -13.48 -16.76 12.02
C GLU A 428 -15.00 -16.91 11.76
N GLY A 429 -15.75 -15.80 11.85
CA GLY A 429 -17.20 -15.79 11.62
C GLY A 429 -17.63 -15.48 10.19
N LEU A 430 -16.69 -15.40 9.24
CA LEU A 430 -16.91 -14.97 7.87
C LEU A 430 -17.69 -16.03 7.07
N VAL A 431 -18.67 -15.58 6.31
CA VAL A 431 -19.39 -16.39 5.33
C VAL A 431 -18.82 -16.17 3.93
N VAL A 432 -18.14 -17.19 3.40
CA VAL A 432 -17.53 -17.11 2.07
C VAL A 432 -18.45 -17.75 1.05
N LYS A 433 -18.76 -17.00 -0.02
CA LYS A 433 -19.43 -17.50 -1.22
C LYS A 433 -18.38 -17.68 -2.32
N GLU A 434 -18.26 -18.87 -2.84
CA GLU A 434 -17.38 -19.13 -4.00
C GLU A 434 -18.02 -18.60 -5.27
N ILE A 435 -17.26 -17.82 -6.03
CA ILE A 435 -17.64 -17.33 -7.36
C ILE A 435 -16.68 -17.86 -8.42
N ALA A 436 -17.16 -18.01 -9.65
CA ALA A 436 -16.30 -18.26 -10.79
C ALA A 436 -15.49 -16.98 -11.10
N GLU A 437 -14.21 -17.15 -11.47
CA GLU A 437 -13.29 -16.01 -11.72
C GLU A 437 -13.78 -15.09 -12.86
N ASP A 438 -14.53 -15.63 -13.81
CA ASP A 438 -15.10 -14.88 -14.95
C ASP A 438 -16.09 -13.76 -14.53
N GLU A 439 -16.68 -13.82 -13.34
CA GLU A 439 -17.66 -12.82 -12.88
C GLU A 439 -16.99 -11.60 -12.21
N LYS A 440 -15.72 -11.69 -11.82
CA LYS A 440 -14.99 -10.59 -11.14
C LYS A 440 -14.23 -9.65 -12.08
N GLN A 441 -14.03 -10.00 -13.36
CA GLN A 441 -13.30 -9.18 -14.34
C GLN A 441 -14.04 -7.90 -14.82
N GLU A 442 -15.29 -7.69 -14.40
CA GLU A 442 -16.03 -6.43 -14.69
C GLU A 442 -15.88 -5.33 -13.62
N ALA A 443 -15.23 -5.60 -12.50
CA ALA A 443 -14.85 -4.54 -11.56
C ALA A 443 -13.46 -3.99 -11.92
N PRO A 444 -13.26 -2.67 -12.05
CA PRO A 444 -11.93 -2.14 -12.35
C PRO A 444 -10.97 -2.60 -11.25
N ALA A 445 -9.92 -3.30 -11.63
CA ALA A 445 -8.82 -3.62 -10.75
C ALA A 445 -8.18 -2.28 -10.32
N GLU A 446 -8.53 -1.79 -9.14
CA GLU A 446 -7.74 -0.82 -8.42
C GLU A 446 -6.46 -1.56 -8.01
N GLU A 447 -5.40 -1.42 -8.83
CA GLU A 447 -4.07 -1.84 -8.45
C GLU A 447 -3.67 -1.08 -7.18
N ALA A 448 -3.81 -1.75 -6.05
CA ALA A 448 -3.23 -1.28 -4.82
C ALA A 448 -1.71 -1.15 -5.02
N PRO A 449 -1.08 -0.01 -4.66
CA PRO A 449 0.38 0.05 -4.63
C PRO A 449 0.87 -1.03 -3.67
N ALA A 450 1.72 -1.92 -4.17
CA ALA A 450 2.25 -3.06 -3.45
C ALA A 450 2.95 -2.62 -2.15
N ALA A 451 2.21 -2.62 -1.07
CA ALA A 451 2.74 -2.54 0.29
C ALA A 451 2.55 -3.94 0.87
N GLU A 452 3.64 -4.72 0.77
CA GLU A 452 4.02 -5.75 1.74
C GLU A 452 4.92 -6.78 1.08
N ALA A 453 6.21 -6.52 1.15
CA ALA A 453 7.18 -7.60 1.19
C ALA A 453 7.59 -7.78 2.65
N THR A 454 6.98 -8.75 3.31
CA THR A 454 7.40 -9.23 4.62
C THR A 454 8.86 -9.67 4.56
N ALA A 455 9.62 -9.20 5.55
CA ALA A 455 10.97 -9.67 5.84
C ALA A 455 10.93 -11.16 6.22
N GLU A 456 11.23 -12.01 5.26
CA GLU A 456 11.72 -13.37 5.47
C GLU A 456 12.61 -13.69 4.28
N ASP A 457 13.90 -13.37 4.44
CA ASP A 457 15.07 -14.05 3.88
C ASP A 457 16.29 -13.12 4.00
N ALA A 458 16.90 -13.13 5.16
CA ALA A 458 18.29 -12.76 5.33
C ALA A 458 18.91 -13.65 6.41
N GLN A 459 19.44 -14.78 5.98
CA GLN A 459 20.56 -15.43 6.67
C GLN A 459 21.87 -14.92 6.16
#